data_a9359eb0a695b85bcef12fafd0035789
#
_entry.id   a9359eb0a695b85bcef12fafd0035789
#
_cell.length_a   1.000
_cell.length_b   1.000
_cell.length_c   1.000
_cell.angle_alpha   90.00
_cell.angle_beta   90.00
_cell.angle_gamma   90.00
#
_symmetry.space_group_name_H-M   'P 1'
#
loop_
_entity.id
_entity.type
_entity.pdbx_description
1 polymer ?
#
loop_
_entity_poly.entity_id
_entity_poly.type
_entity_poly.pdbx_seq_one_letter_code
_entity_poly.pdbx_strand_id
1 'polypeptide(L)'
;MHMQVITFKLDGIDDAAYQAHAEQNAPVFAALPGLRAKIWLANQQANTYGGIYTWDDVAAMRAYQGGKIFRGLQANPHMIDVAVQDSRSWTGPRR
;
A
#
# COMPACT_ATOMS: atom_id res chain seq x y z
N MET A 1 13.60 10.85 -0.41
CA MET A 1 12.34 10.17 -0.78
C MET A 1 12.51 8.66 -0.61
N HIS A 2 11.51 8.02 -0.06
CA HIS A 2 11.53 6.58 0.16
C HIS A 2 10.31 5.93 -0.50
N MET A 3 10.50 4.81 -1.17
CA MET A 3 9.43 4.11 -1.87
C MET A 3 9.10 2.82 -1.16
N GLN A 4 7.83 2.45 -1.19
CA GLN A 4 7.35 1.23 -0.57
C GLN A 4 6.32 0.56 -1.49
N VAL A 5 6.40 -0.76 -1.62
CA VAL A 5 5.42 -1.55 -2.35
C VAL A 5 4.81 -2.55 -1.38
N ILE A 6 3.49 -2.49 -1.27
CA ILE A 6 2.73 -3.43 -0.46
C ILE A 6 1.80 -4.17 -1.39
N THR A 7 1.85 -5.49 -1.37
CA THR A 7 0.94 -6.33 -2.14
C THR A 7 0.29 -7.37 -1.26
N PHE A 8 -0.88 -7.80 -1.66
CA PHE A 8 -1.61 -8.87 -0.98
C PHE A 8 -2.59 -9.52 -1.96
N LYS A 9 -3.16 -10.63 -1.56
CA LYS A 9 -4.20 -11.32 -2.30
C LYS A 9 -5.53 -11.18 -1.57
N LEU A 10 -6.62 -11.30 -2.30
CA LEU A 10 -7.96 -11.27 -1.73
C LEU A 10 -8.44 -12.70 -1.46
N ASP A 11 -9.14 -12.87 -0.34
CA ASP A 11 -9.76 -14.12 0.04
C ASP A 11 -11.16 -13.84 0.59
N GLY A 12 -12.17 -14.37 -0.07
CA GLY A 12 -13.56 -14.24 0.36
C GLY A 12 -14.22 -12.92 0.00
N ILE A 13 -13.55 -12.03 -0.73
CA ILE A 13 -14.14 -10.82 -1.31
C ILE A 13 -13.70 -10.71 -2.77
N ASP A 14 -14.49 -10.04 -3.59
CA ASP A 14 -14.20 -9.87 -5.01
C ASP A 14 -13.57 -8.50 -5.30
N ASP A 15 -13.21 -8.30 -6.57
CA ASP A 15 -12.58 -7.08 -7.05
C ASP A 15 -13.47 -5.85 -6.80
N ALA A 16 -14.78 -5.96 -7.03
CA ALA A 16 -15.70 -4.85 -6.84
C ALA A 16 -15.79 -4.43 -5.38
N ALA A 17 -15.84 -5.39 -4.46
CA ALA A 17 -15.86 -5.12 -3.03
C ALA A 17 -14.55 -4.47 -2.57
N TYR A 18 -13.42 -4.92 -3.11
CA TYR A 18 -12.13 -4.30 -2.83
C TYR A 18 -12.08 -2.86 -3.33
N GLN A 19 -12.54 -2.59 -4.55
CA GLN A 19 -12.55 -1.23 -5.09
C GLN A 19 -13.38 -0.28 -4.23
N ALA A 20 -14.55 -0.71 -3.80
CA ALA A 20 -15.40 0.09 -2.92
C ALA A 20 -14.69 0.40 -1.59
N HIS A 21 -13.99 -0.58 -1.02
CA HIS A 21 -13.20 -0.41 0.19
C HIS A 21 -12.04 0.58 -0.04
N ALA A 22 -11.34 0.46 -1.15
CA ALA A 22 -10.24 1.36 -1.50
C ALA A 22 -10.73 2.81 -1.66
N GLU A 23 -11.85 3.02 -2.32
CA GLU A 23 -12.43 4.34 -2.50
C GLU A 23 -12.83 4.98 -1.17
N GLN A 24 -13.39 4.20 -0.26
CA GLN A 24 -13.73 4.68 1.09
C GLN A 24 -12.50 5.10 1.89
N ASN A 25 -11.38 4.41 1.69
CA ASN A 25 -10.17 4.65 2.45
C ASN A 25 -9.20 5.63 1.78
N ALA A 26 -9.43 6.01 0.53
CA ALA A 26 -8.54 6.93 -0.18
C ALA A 26 -8.31 8.25 0.57
N PRO A 27 -9.33 8.91 1.17
CA PRO A 27 -9.09 10.13 1.95
C PRO A 27 -8.22 9.90 3.19
N VAL A 28 -8.31 8.73 3.81
CA VAL A 28 -7.49 8.36 4.98
C VAL A 28 -6.02 8.30 4.57
N PHE A 29 -5.72 7.65 3.45
CA PHE A 29 -4.35 7.60 2.93
C PHE A 29 -3.85 8.97 2.52
N ALA A 30 -4.68 9.78 1.86
CA ALA A 30 -4.30 11.13 1.45
C ALA A 30 -3.90 12.02 2.63
N ALA A 31 -4.41 11.74 3.82
CA ALA A 31 -4.12 12.50 5.03
C ALA A 31 -2.91 11.95 5.81
N LEU A 32 -2.27 10.87 5.38
CA LEU A 32 -1.13 10.29 6.10
C LEU A 32 0.08 11.22 6.07
N PRO A 33 0.67 11.51 7.26
CA PRO A 33 1.85 12.36 7.32
C PRO A 33 3.02 11.80 6.50
N GLY A 34 3.61 12.64 5.67
CA GLY A 34 4.77 12.25 4.87
C GLY A 34 4.47 11.41 3.64
N LEU A 35 3.23 11.04 3.39
CA LEU A 35 2.86 10.36 2.15
C LEU A 35 2.79 11.38 1.01
N ARG A 36 3.63 11.22 0.01
CA ARG A 36 3.68 12.13 -1.15
C ARG A 36 2.75 11.68 -2.27
N ALA A 37 2.71 10.38 -2.50
CA ALA A 37 1.88 9.80 -3.55
C ALA A 37 1.60 8.33 -3.25
N LYS A 38 0.47 7.85 -3.73
CA LYS A 38 0.11 6.44 -3.68
C LYS A 38 -0.53 6.04 -5.00
N ILE A 39 -0.03 4.95 -5.58
CA ILE A 39 -0.65 4.31 -6.74
C ILE A 39 -1.28 3.02 -6.25
N TRP A 40 -2.58 2.89 -6.44
CA TRP A 40 -3.30 1.67 -6.09
C TRP A 40 -3.05 0.59 -7.14
N LEU A 41 -2.79 -0.63 -6.68
CA LEU A 41 -2.57 -1.78 -7.55
C LEU A 41 -3.78 -2.71 -7.50
N ALA A 42 -4.23 -3.15 -8.68
CA ALA A 42 -5.32 -4.10 -8.79
C ALA A 42 -5.11 -4.97 -10.03
N ASN A 43 -4.84 -6.25 -9.81
CA ASN A 43 -4.70 -7.24 -10.88
C ASN A 43 -5.60 -8.42 -10.53
N GLN A 44 -6.80 -8.42 -11.12
CA GLN A 44 -7.80 -9.44 -10.83
C GLN A 44 -7.36 -10.83 -11.29
N GLN A 45 -6.70 -10.94 -12.44
CA GLN A 45 -6.25 -12.23 -12.96
C GLN A 45 -5.21 -12.88 -12.05
N ALA A 46 -4.27 -12.10 -11.53
CA ALA A 46 -3.24 -12.60 -10.63
C ALA A 46 -3.68 -12.57 -9.16
N ASN A 47 -4.88 -12.09 -8.87
CA ASN A 47 -5.36 -11.84 -7.51
C ASN A 47 -4.32 -11.09 -6.69
N THR A 48 -3.77 -10.01 -7.25
CA THR A 48 -2.72 -9.21 -6.60
C THR A 48 -3.18 -7.77 -6.52
N TYR A 49 -3.22 -7.24 -5.29
CA TYR A 49 -3.70 -5.92 -4.96
C TYR A 49 -2.71 -5.24 -4.05
N GLY A 50 -2.89 -3.95 -3.83
CA GLY A 50 -2.05 -3.20 -2.92
C GLY A 50 -1.76 -1.79 -3.37
N GLY A 51 -0.54 -1.33 -3.15
CA GLY A 51 -0.15 0.01 -3.54
C GLY A 51 1.34 0.22 -3.65
N ILE A 52 1.69 1.21 -4.43
CA ILE A 52 3.03 1.78 -4.49
C ILE A 52 2.97 3.13 -3.78
N TYR A 53 3.77 3.27 -2.74
CA TYR A 53 3.79 4.45 -1.88
C TYR A 53 5.09 5.21 -2.08
N THR A 54 4.99 6.54 -2.11
CA THR A 54 6.14 7.41 -2.08
C THR A 54 6.08 8.25 -0.82
N TRP A 55 7.09 8.13 0.04
CA TRP A 55 7.18 8.79 1.33
C TRP A 55 8.26 9.88 1.31
N ASP A 56 8.09 10.92 2.12
CA ASP A 56 9.11 11.96 2.30
C ASP A 56 10.44 11.36 2.73
N ASP A 57 10.38 10.42 3.68
CA ASP A 57 11.55 9.76 4.24
C ASP A 57 11.18 8.39 4.83
N VAL A 58 12.17 7.66 5.27
CA VAL A 58 11.98 6.33 5.86
C VAL A 58 11.23 6.39 7.20
N ALA A 59 11.38 7.49 7.93
CA ALA A 59 10.69 7.65 9.22
C ALA A 59 9.17 7.71 9.04
N ALA A 60 8.70 8.43 8.01
CA ALA A 60 7.28 8.50 7.68
C ALA A 60 6.74 7.12 7.28
N MET A 61 7.49 6.38 6.48
CA MET A 61 7.12 5.01 6.10
C MET A 61 7.01 4.09 7.32
N ARG A 62 8.00 4.14 8.21
CA ARG A 62 8.01 3.31 9.42
C ARG A 62 6.85 3.65 10.36
N ALA A 63 6.51 4.93 10.46
CA ALA A 63 5.35 5.37 11.25
C ALA A 63 4.06 4.76 10.70
N TYR A 64 3.90 4.72 9.39
CA TYR A 64 2.76 4.06 8.74
C TYR A 64 2.76 2.55 9.05
N GLN A 65 3.88 1.86 8.86
CA GLN A 65 3.97 0.41 9.12
C GLN A 65 3.69 0.05 10.58
N GLY A 66 4.04 0.92 11.51
CA GLY A 66 3.73 0.73 12.93
C GLY A 66 2.34 1.20 13.33
N GLY A 67 1.58 1.79 12.41
CA GLY A 67 0.30 2.41 12.69
C GLY A 67 -0.91 1.49 12.57
N LYS A 68 -2.07 2.04 12.91
CA LYS A 68 -3.33 1.29 12.94
C LYS A 68 -3.77 0.79 11.57
N ILE A 69 -3.55 1.59 10.53
CA ILE A 69 -4.02 1.27 9.17
C ILE A 69 -3.32 0.02 8.67
N PHE A 70 -2.01 -0.03 8.78
CA PHE A 70 -1.24 -1.17 8.32
C PHE A 70 -1.52 -2.41 9.17
N ARG A 71 -1.65 -2.25 10.49
CA ARG A 71 -2.03 -3.35 11.37
C ARG A 71 -3.41 -3.91 11.01
N GLY A 72 -4.36 -3.03 10.66
CA GLY A 72 -5.67 -3.44 10.18
C GLY A 72 -5.61 -4.25 8.91
N LEU A 73 -4.75 -3.85 7.97
CA LEU A 73 -4.50 -4.60 6.76
C LEU A 73 -4.00 -6.02 7.06
N GLN A 74 -3.00 -6.13 7.93
CA GLN A 74 -2.41 -7.42 8.30
C GLN A 74 -3.39 -8.33 9.05
N ALA A 75 -4.29 -7.73 9.83
CA ALA A 75 -5.29 -8.46 10.61
C ALA A 75 -6.55 -8.82 9.81
N ASN A 76 -6.73 -8.24 8.63
CA ASN A 76 -7.93 -8.48 7.82
C ASN A 76 -7.89 -9.87 7.19
N PRO A 77 -8.86 -10.76 7.51
CA PRO A 77 -8.86 -12.13 6.99
C PRO A 77 -9.11 -12.20 5.48
N HIS A 78 -9.59 -11.12 4.87
CA HIS A 78 -9.83 -11.05 3.42
C HIS A 78 -8.60 -10.57 2.64
N MET A 79 -7.54 -10.16 3.33
CA MET A 79 -6.29 -9.70 2.72
C MET A 79 -5.16 -10.59 3.21
N ILE A 80 -4.77 -11.53 2.35
CA ILE A 80 -3.80 -12.58 2.71
C ILE A 80 -2.50 -12.39 1.93
N ASP A 81 -1.46 -13.10 2.34
CA ASP A 81 -0.15 -13.09 1.69
C ASP A 81 0.40 -11.66 1.54
N VAL A 82 0.32 -10.88 2.61
CA VAL A 82 0.82 -9.51 2.62
C VAL A 82 2.33 -9.50 2.47
N ALA A 83 2.82 -8.84 1.43
CA ALA A 83 4.24 -8.67 1.16
C ALA A 83 4.57 -7.19 1.16
N VAL A 84 5.67 -6.84 1.79
CA VAL A 84 6.13 -5.46 1.93
C VAL A 84 7.58 -5.36 1.46
N GLN A 85 7.85 -4.45 0.55
CA GLN A 85 9.20 -4.11 0.10
C GLN A 85 9.37 -2.61 0.14
N ASP A 86 10.58 -2.15 0.43
CA ASP A 86 10.87 -0.72 0.40
C ASP A 86 12.28 -0.48 -0.13
N SER A 87 12.49 0.73 -0.63
CA SER A 87 13.76 1.16 -1.18
C SER A 87 13.82 2.68 -1.19
N ARG A 88 15.00 3.23 -0.92
CA ARG A 88 15.20 4.65 -1.15
C ARG A 88 15.13 4.94 -2.65
N SER A 89 14.67 6.14 -3.01
CA SER A 89 14.75 6.58 -4.40
C SER A 89 16.20 6.83 -4.76
N TRP A 90 16.56 6.55 -6.01
CA TRP A 90 17.89 6.77 -6.53
C TRP A 90 17.81 7.44 -7.89
N THR A 91 18.56 8.53 -8.03
CA THR A 91 18.59 9.31 -9.26
C THR A 91 19.89 9.08 -10.06
N GLY A 92 20.56 7.96 -9.86
CA GLY A 92 21.78 7.61 -10.57
C GLY A 92 21.58 7.41 -12.08
N PRO A 93 22.57 6.83 -12.76
CA PRO A 93 22.54 6.72 -14.21
C PRO A 93 21.26 6.07 -14.71
N ARG A 94 20.70 6.63 -15.77
CA ARG A 94 19.54 6.07 -16.46
C ARG A 94 19.99 5.21 -17.60
N ARG A 95 19.17 4.28 -17.95
CA ARG A 95 19.42 3.45 -19.13
C ARG A 95 19.26 4.26 -20.39
#